data_832893c6ded226f15a4cfc3127cbbd38
#
_entry.id   832893c6ded226f15a4cfc3127cbbd38
#
_cell.length_a   1.000
_cell.length_b   1.000
_cell.length_c   1.000
_cell.angle_alpha   90.00
_cell.angle_beta   90.00
_cell.angle_gamma   90.00
#
_symmetry.space_group_name_H-M   'P 1'
#
loop_
_entity.id
_entity.type
_entity.pdbx_description
1 polymer ?
#
loop_
_entity_poly.entity_id
_entity_poly.type
_entity_poly.pdbx_seq_one_letter_code
_entity_poly.pdbx_strand_id
1 'polypeptide(L)'
;MKIRYFAWMREHTGVSSEELVLPAEINTVGQLAEHLKAMSDGHKIALRNMKTVRVAVNQQYAQLDSQISDHDEVAFFPPVTGG
;
A
#
# COMPACT_ATOMS: atom_id res chain seq x y z
N MET A 1 -8.94 1.60 -8.34
CA MET A 1 -7.85 2.12 -7.51
C MET A 1 -6.51 1.66 -8.04
N LYS A 2 -5.54 2.53 -8.06
CA LYS A 2 -4.18 2.17 -8.47
C LYS A 2 -3.28 2.05 -7.25
N ILE A 3 -2.56 0.93 -7.16
CA ILE A 3 -1.61 0.68 -6.07
C ILE A 3 -0.21 0.70 -6.68
N ARG A 4 0.72 1.42 -6.03
CA ARG A 4 2.12 1.46 -6.46
C ARG A 4 3.02 0.98 -5.35
N TYR A 5 4.06 0.23 -5.73
CA TYR A 5 5.05 -0.31 -4.82
C TYR A 5 6.43 0.19 -5.21
N PHE A 6 7.22 0.61 -4.23
CA PHE A 6 8.56 1.14 -4.46
C PHE A 6 9.62 0.31 -3.73
N ALA A 7 10.84 0.34 -4.27
CA ALA A 7 12.01 -0.25 -3.64
C ALA A 7 11.81 -1.73 -3.32
N TRP A 8 12.16 -2.16 -2.09
CA TRP A 8 12.09 -3.57 -1.74
C TRP A 8 10.64 -4.11 -1.73
N MET A 9 9.66 -3.25 -1.57
CA MET A 9 8.26 -3.70 -1.63
C MET A 9 7.92 -4.18 -3.04
N ARG A 10 8.39 -3.48 -4.06
CA ARG A 10 8.21 -3.88 -5.44
C ARG A 10 8.86 -5.23 -5.73
N GLU A 11 10.03 -5.48 -5.14
CA GLU A 11 10.73 -6.74 -5.32
C GLU A 11 9.93 -7.90 -4.73
N HIS A 12 9.31 -7.70 -3.58
CA HIS A 12 8.52 -8.75 -2.94
C HIS A 12 7.18 -9.00 -3.64
N THR A 13 6.49 -7.94 -4.05
CA THR A 13 5.20 -8.11 -4.73
C THR A 13 5.36 -8.60 -6.17
N GLY A 14 6.51 -8.33 -6.77
CA GLY A 14 6.77 -8.69 -8.15
C GLY A 14 6.22 -7.71 -9.17
N VAL A 15 5.58 -6.64 -8.72
CA VAL A 15 5.00 -5.62 -9.62
C VAL A 15 5.30 -4.24 -9.08
N SER A 16 5.46 -3.27 -10.00
CA SER A 16 5.64 -1.88 -9.60
C SER A 16 4.30 -1.18 -9.38
N SER A 17 3.25 -1.67 -9.99
CA SER A 17 1.89 -1.15 -9.78
C SER A 17 0.87 -2.20 -10.16
N GLU A 18 -0.34 -2.04 -9.65
CA GLU A 18 -1.45 -2.90 -10.02
C GLU A 18 -2.76 -2.15 -9.84
N GLU A 19 -3.75 -2.55 -10.62
CA GLU A 19 -5.10 -2.01 -10.51
C GLU A 19 -5.95 -2.95 -9.67
N LEU A 20 -6.83 -2.35 -8.87
CA LEU A 20 -7.68 -3.09 -7.95
C LEU A 20 -9.03 -2.39 -7.86
N VAL A 21 -10.10 -3.16 -7.94
CA VAL A 21 -11.42 -2.65 -7.60
C VAL A 21 -11.56 -2.75 -6.08
N LEU A 22 -11.70 -1.60 -5.42
CA LEU A 22 -11.72 -1.55 -3.97
C LEU A 22 -13.03 -2.15 -3.45
N PRO A 23 -12.97 -3.23 -2.64
CA PRO A 23 -14.18 -3.76 -2.02
C PRO A 23 -14.86 -2.70 -1.15
N ALA A 24 -16.20 -2.74 -1.11
CA ALA A 24 -16.98 -1.71 -0.43
C ALA A 24 -16.69 -1.61 1.06
N GLU A 25 -16.27 -2.70 1.69
CA GLU A 25 -15.97 -2.74 3.11
C GLU A 25 -14.59 -2.17 3.45
N ILE A 26 -13.76 -1.88 2.45
CA ILE A 26 -12.42 -1.35 2.66
C ILE A 26 -12.45 0.16 2.47
N ASN A 27 -12.23 0.91 3.55
CA ASN A 27 -12.36 2.35 3.59
C ASN A 27 -11.11 3.07 4.05
N THR A 28 -10.14 2.35 4.59
CA THR A 28 -8.92 2.96 5.14
C THR A 28 -7.67 2.29 4.58
N VAL A 29 -6.56 3.01 4.68
CA VAL A 29 -5.24 2.50 4.28
C VAL A 29 -4.92 1.20 5.02
N GLY A 30 -5.20 1.13 6.32
CA GLY A 30 -4.93 -0.08 7.11
C GLY A 30 -5.72 -1.28 6.62
N GLN A 31 -6.99 -1.08 6.30
CA GLN A 31 -7.83 -2.16 5.76
C GLN A 31 -7.32 -2.60 4.39
N LEU A 32 -6.89 -1.64 3.56
CA LEU A 32 -6.30 -1.97 2.26
C LEU A 32 -5.03 -2.80 2.42
N ALA A 33 -4.16 -2.42 3.34
CA ALA A 33 -2.93 -3.17 3.59
C ALA A 33 -3.22 -4.62 3.98
N GLU A 34 -4.21 -4.84 4.84
CA GLU A 34 -4.61 -6.20 5.23
C GLU A 34 -5.17 -6.98 4.04
N HIS A 35 -5.94 -6.32 3.19
CA HIS A 35 -6.48 -6.95 1.98
C HIS A 35 -5.35 -7.37 1.03
N LEU A 36 -4.39 -6.48 0.82
CA LEU A 36 -3.25 -6.75 -0.06
C LEU A 36 -2.38 -7.88 0.48
N LYS A 37 -2.16 -7.95 1.79
CA LYS A 37 -1.37 -9.02 2.40
C LYS A 37 -1.95 -10.40 2.14
N ALA A 38 -3.25 -10.49 1.93
CA ALA A 38 -3.91 -11.75 1.65
C ALA A 38 -3.80 -12.17 0.18
N MET A 39 -3.29 -11.32 -0.70
CA MET A 39 -3.24 -11.60 -2.13
C MET A 39 -2.15 -12.57 -2.52
N SER A 40 -0.99 -12.50 -1.87
CA SER A 40 0.12 -13.40 -2.16
C SER A 40 1.14 -13.35 -1.02
N ASP A 41 2.05 -14.32 -1.00
CA ASP A 41 3.14 -14.32 -0.03
C ASP A 41 4.04 -13.11 -0.20
N GLY A 42 4.26 -12.69 -1.44
CA GLY A 42 5.06 -11.48 -1.71
C GLY A 42 4.42 -10.23 -1.14
N HIS A 43 3.12 -10.06 -1.30
CA HIS A 43 2.39 -8.94 -0.71
C HIS A 43 2.46 -8.99 0.81
N LYS A 44 2.31 -10.19 1.38
CA LYS A 44 2.38 -10.35 2.82
C LYS A 44 3.74 -9.95 3.37
N ILE A 45 4.82 -10.37 2.72
CA ILE A 45 6.18 -10.01 3.13
C ILE A 45 6.39 -8.50 2.98
N ALA A 46 5.96 -7.93 1.86
CA ALA A 46 6.15 -6.50 1.60
C ALA A 46 5.49 -5.62 2.64
N LEU A 47 4.33 -6.01 3.14
CA LEU A 47 3.50 -5.17 4.00
C LEU A 47 3.37 -5.69 5.43
N ARG A 48 4.13 -6.71 5.81
CA ARG A 48 3.96 -7.35 7.13
C ARG A 48 4.30 -6.44 8.29
N ASN A 49 5.21 -5.48 8.09
CA ASN A 49 5.59 -4.55 9.16
C ASN A 49 5.31 -3.13 8.71
N MET A 50 4.09 -2.68 8.95
CA MET A 50 3.65 -1.35 8.52
C MET A 50 4.38 -0.22 9.26
N LYS A 51 5.10 -0.51 10.34
CA LYS A 51 5.94 0.48 11.01
C LYS A 51 7.11 0.93 10.14
N THR A 52 7.55 0.07 9.23
CA THR A 52 8.65 0.36 8.31
C THR A 52 8.16 0.71 6.91
N VAL A 53 6.85 0.88 6.73
CA VAL A 53 6.26 1.20 5.45
C VAL A 53 5.59 2.56 5.55
N ARG A 54 5.86 3.41 4.57
CA ARG A 54 5.18 4.70 4.43
C ARG A 54 4.13 4.59 3.35
N VAL A 55 3.09 5.41 3.46
CA VAL A 55 1.98 5.39 2.53
C VAL A 55 1.69 6.81 2.06
N ALA A 56 1.39 6.96 0.78
CA ALA A 56 0.89 8.21 0.24
C ALA A 56 -0.40 7.92 -0.53
N VAL A 57 -1.40 8.74 -0.30
CA VAL A 57 -2.66 8.68 -1.04
C VAL A 57 -2.72 9.91 -1.92
N ASN A 58 -2.80 9.71 -3.24
CA ASN A 58 -2.79 10.80 -4.21
C ASN A 58 -1.59 11.73 -3.98
N GLN A 59 -0.41 11.13 -3.73
CA GLN A 59 0.87 11.81 -3.56
C GLN A 59 0.97 12.64 -2.27
N GLN A 60 0.09 12.40 -1.32
CA GLN A 60 0.16 13.03 0.00
C GLN A 60 0.35 11.97 1.07
N TYR A 61 1.24 12.23 2.03
CA TYR A 61 1.45 11.29 3.12
C TYR A 61 0.15 10.97 3.83
N ALA A 62 -0.02 9.70 4.16
CA ALA A 62 -1.22 9.20 4.79
C ALA A 62 -0.87 8.29 5.96
N GLN A 63 -1.86 7.98 6.77
CA GLN A 63 -1.73 7.09 7.92
C GLN A 63 -2.67 5.90 7.75
N LEU A 64 -2.56 4.93 8.65
CA LEU A 64 -3.38 3.72 8.55
C LEU A 64 -4.87 4.01 8.65
N ASP A 65 -5.25 5.05 9.38
CA ASP A 65 -6.65 5.43 9.51
C ASP A 65 -7.12 6.42 8.45
N SER A 66 -6.26 6.83 7.52
CA SER A 66 -6.65 7.72 6.42
C SER A 66 -7.67 7.02 5.53
N GLN A 67 -8.70 7.76 5.14
CA GLN A 67 -9.75 7.21 4.31
C GLN A 67 -9.34 7.17 2.84
N ILE A 68 -9.80 6.15 2.14
CA ILE A 68 -9.51 5.94 0.73
C ILE A 68 -10.80 5.60 -0.01
N SER A 69 -10.77 5.81 -1.33
CA SER A 69 -11.88 5.43 -2.21
C SER A 69 -11.33 4.78 -3.47
N ASP A 70 -12.22 4.20 -4.28
CA ASP A 70 -11.82 3.44 -5.45
C ASP A 70 -11.12 4.29 -6.52
N HIS A 71 -11.22 5.61 -6.44
CA HIS A 71 -10.59 6.52 -7.40
C HIS A 71 -9.18 6.95 -7.00
N ASP A 72 -8.73 6.55 -5.81
CA ASP A 72 -7.44 7.01 -5.30
C ASP A 72 -6.28 6.21 -5.86
N GLU A 73 -5.10 6.84 -5.85
CA GLU A 73 -3.83 6.16 -6.06
C GLU A 73 -3.13 6.05 -4.71
N VAL A 74 -2.77 4.82 -4.33
CA VAL A 74 -2.10 4.56 -3.06
C VAL A 74 -0.70 4.02 -3.36
N ALA A 75 0.32 4.66 -2.78
CA ALA A 75 1.70 4.25 -2.94
C ALA A 75 2.27 3.77 -1.61
N PHE A 76 2.96 2.65 -1.64
CA PHE A 76 3.70 2.10 -0.50
C PHE A 76 5.19 2.21 -0.77
N PHE A 77 5.95 2.75 0.18
CA PHE A 77 7.37 2.99 0.01
C PHE A 77 8.09 2.89 1.36
N PRO A 78 9.42 2.66 1.35
CA PRO A 78 10.17 2.60 2.60
C PRO A 78 10.32 3.98 3.22
N PRO A 79 10.58 4.05 4.53
CA PRO A 79 10.83 5.34 5.16
C PRO A 79 12.04 6.03 4.51
N VAL A 80 11.91 7.33 4.33
CA VAL A 80 13.04 8.13 3.88
C VAL A 80 13.96 8.32 5.07
N THR A 81 15.14 7.72 5.01
CA THR A 81 16.16 7.99 6.01
C THR A 81 16.76 9.34 5.63
N GLY A 82 16.44 10.35 6.37
CA GLY A 82 16.99 11.67 6.16
C GLY A 82 18.50 11.58 6.29
N GLY A 83 19.09 11.80 5.26
CA GLY A 83 20.43 11.62 5.18
C GLY A 83 21.39 12.40 4.84
#